data_672c71bf1a1cf5ff0cda92142b2f6900
#
_entry.id   672c71bf1a1cf5ff0cda92142b2f6900
#
_cell.length_a   1.000
_cell.length_b   1.000
_cell.length_c   1.000
_cell.angle_alpha   90.00
_cell.angle_beta   90.00
_cell.angle_gamma   90.00
#
_symmetry.space_group_name_H-M   'P 1'
#
loop_
_entity.id
_entity.type
_entity.pdbx_description
1 polymer ?
#
loop_
_entity_poly.entity_id
_entity_poly.type
_entity_poly.pdbx_seq_one_letter_code
_entity_poly.pdbx_strand_id
1 'polypeptide(L)'
;MLTFNFARVFKARGIEKPFSFLVKAGYSDNFATRVANSRMERMNLNDVEALCVLLHCTPNDILEWIPDKKDGKSENHPLSTLRRTGTVSQLNQILNAVPLNKLMEIETMIKKELEK
;
A
#
# COMPACT_ATOMS: atom_id res chain seq x y z
N MET A 1 -10.85 9.00 10.27
CA MET A 1 -11.74 8.20 9.38
C MET A 1 -10.94 7.07 8.74
N LEU A 2 -11.46 5.88 8.76
CA LEU A 2 -10.84 4.74 8.09
C LEU A 2 -11.18 4.75 6.61
N THR A 3 -10.19 4.60 5.76
CA THR A 3 -10.37 4.66 4.31
C THR A 3 -9.45 3.65 3.60
N PHE A 4 -9.74 3.39 2.33
CA PHE A 4 -8.86 2.58 1.49
C PHE A 4 -7.73 3.45 0.95
N ASN A 5 -6.51 2.91 0.95
CA ASN A 5 -5.35 3.56 0.34
C ASN A 5 -4.62 2.57 -0.57
N PHE A 6 -5.17 2.36 -1.75
CA PHE A 6 -4.55 1.49 -2.75
C PHE A 6 -3.31 2.12 -3.39
N ALA A 7 -3.27 3.44 -3.46
CA ALA A 7 -2.13 4.15 -4.08
C ALA A 7 -0.81 3.78 -3.43
N ARG A 8 -0.80 3.65 -2.09
CA ARG A 8 0.37 3.24 -1.33
C ARG A 8 0.86 1.85 -1.76
N VAL A 9 -0.06 0.91 -1.93
CA VAL A 9 0.28 -0.47 -2.31
C VAL A 9 0.77 -0.53 -3.76
N PHE A 10 0.10 0.17 -4.68
CA PHE A 10 0.55 0.25 -6.07
C PHE A 10 1.97 0.80 -6.16
N LYS A 11 2.24 1.86 -5.42
CA LYS A 11 3.58 2.47 -5.38
C LYS A 11 4.61 1.49 -4.83
N ALA A 12 4.26 0.78 -3.75
CA ALA A 12 5.16 -0.20 -3.13
C ALA A 12 5.46 -1.37 -4.06
N ARG A 13 4.53 -1.72 -4.94
CA ARG A 13 4.71 -2.81 -5.92
C ARG A 13 5.28 -2.34 -7.25
N GLY A 14 5.60 -1.04 -7.39
CA GLY A 14 6.16 -0.51 -8.62
C GLY A 14 5.16 -0.42 -9.77
N ILE A 15 3.88 -0.37 -9.46
CA ILE A 15 2.82 -0.28 -10.48
C ILE A 15 2.57 1.19 -10.79
N GLU A 16 3.08 1.64 -11.93
CA GLU A 16 2.98 3.05 -12.33
C GLU A 16 1.62 3.42 -12.92
N LYS A 17 0.94 2.45 -13.53
CA LYS A 17 -0.36 2.66 -14.18
C LYS A 17 -1.41 1.73 -13.58
N PRO A 18 -1.95 2.08 -12.39
CA PRO A 18 -2.89 1.20 -11.70
C PRO A 18 -4.15 0.87 -12.50
N PHE A 19 -4.71 1.85 -13.23
CA PHE A 19 -5.90 1.62 -14.06
C PHE A 19 -5.64 0.52 -15.10
N SER A 20 -4.58 0.68 -15.88
CA SER A 20 -4.22 -0.29 -16.92
C SER A 20 -3.92 -1.67 -16.33
N PHE A 21 -3.24 -1.70 -15.20
CA PHE A 21 -2.93 -2.93 -14.49
C PHE A 21 -4.20 -3.68 -14.09
N LEU A 22 -5.19 -2.96 -13.54
CA LEU A 22 -6.43 -3.56 -13.08
C LEU A 22 -7.30 -4.04 -14.25
N VAL A 23 -7.37 -3.27 -15.32
CA VAL A 23 -8.14 -3.66 -16.52
C VAL A 23 -7.54 -4.93 -17.12
N LYS A 24 -6.22 -5.02 -17.22
CA LYS A 24 -5.55 -6.23 -17.70
C LYS A 24 -5.78 -7.44 -16.80
N ALA A 25 -6.02 -7.22 -15.53
CA ALA A 25 -6.33 -8.28 -14.58
C ALA A 25 -7.79 -8.76 -14.67
N GLY A 26 -8.61 -8.10 -15.48
CA GLY A 26 -9.99 -8.50 -15.73
C GLY A 26 -11.05 -7.64 -15.05
N TYR A 27 -10.68 -6.56 -14.41
CA TYR A 27 -11.63 -5.66 -13.76
C TYR A 27 -12.28 -4.71 -14.77
N SER A 28 -13.52 -4.28 -14.47
CA SER A 28 -14.20 -3.30 -15.30
C SER A 28 -13.52 -1.94 -15.22
N ASP A 29 -13.73 -1.09 -16.25
CA ASP A 29 -13.17 0.26 -16.28
C ASP A 29 -13.64 1.09 -15.09
N ASN A 30 -14.92 0.98 -14.73
CA ASN A 30 -15.48 1.73 -13.61
C ASN A 30 -14.83 1.32 -12.29
N PHE A 31 -14.71 0.02 -12.04
CA PHE A 31 -14.07 -0.49 -10.83
C PHE A 31 -12.59 -0.07 -10.79
N ALA A 32 -11.88 -0.25 -11.89
CA ALA A 32 -10.47 0.11 -11.99
C ALA A 32 -10.24 1.61 -11.74
N THR A 33 -11.11 2.46 -12.28
CA THR A 33 -11.02 3.91 -12.06
C THR A 33 -11.21 4.25 -10.59
N ARG A 34 -12.19 3.66 -9.93
CA ARG A 34 -12.47 3.95 -8.52
C ARG A 34 -11.33 3.50 -7.61
N VAL A 35 -10.77 2.34 -7.85
CA VAL A 35 -9.63 1.83 -7.08
C VAL A 35 -8.38 2.66 -7.36
N ALA A 36 -8.06 2.93 -8.63
CA ALA A 36 -6.86 3.67 -9.02
C ALA A 36 -6.86 5.11 -8.49
N ASN A 37 -8.03 5.74 -8.39
CA ASN A 37 -8.16 7.12 -7.95
C ASN A 37 -8.52 7.26 -6.47
N SER A 38 -8.45 6.17 -5.72
CA SER A 38 -8.76 6.12 -4.28
C SER A 38 -10.17 6.64 -3.95
N ARG A 39 -11.14 6.36 -4.84
CA ARG A 39 -12.54 6.77 -4.66
C ARG A 39 -13.43 5.65 -4.14
N MET A 40 -12.84 4.51 -3.80
CA MET A 40 -13.58 3.37 -3.29
C MET A 40 -13.93 3.60 -1.82
N GLU A 41 -15.21 3.64 -1.49
CA GLU A 41 -15.69 3.79 -0.12
C GLU A 41 -16.23 2.47 0.43
N ARG A 42 -16.70 1.61 -0.45
CA ARG A 42 -17.28 0.31 -0.07
C ARG A 42 -16.72 -0.77 -0.99
N MET A 43 -16.39 -1.90 -0.38
CA MET A 43 -15.90 -3.05 -1.13
C MET A 43 -16.30 -4.32 -0.39
N ASN A 44 -16.80 -5.32 -1.11
CA ASN A 44 -17.13 -6.59 -0.50
C ASN A 44 -15.85 -7.38 -0.21
N LEU A 45 -15.95 -8.37 0.69
CA LEU A 45 -14.79 -9.14 1.12
C LEU A 45 -14.16 -9.96 -0.02
N ASN A 46 -14.97 -10.41 -0.96
CA ASN A 46 -14.44 -11.15 -2.11
C ASN A 46 -13.53 -10.27 -2.97
N ASP A 47 -13.88 -9.01 -3.17
CA ASP A 47 -13.05 -8.07 -3.92
C ASP A 47 -11.77 -7.72 -3.14
N VAL A 48 -11.89 -7.55 -1.82
CA VAL A 48 -10.72 -7.32 -0.96
C VAL A 48 -9.76 -8.50 -1.08
N GLU A 49 -10.27 -9.71 -0.95
CA GLU A 49 -9.43 -10.92 -1.07
C GLU A 49 -8.76 -11.00 -2.43
N ALA A 50 -9.50 -10.78 -3.52
CA ALA A 50 -8.95 -10.85 -4.87
C ALA A 50 -7.86 -9.81 -5.10
N LEU A 51 -8.05 -8.59 -4.62
CA LEU A 51 -7.05 -7.54 -4.75
C LEU A 51 -5.81 -7.83 -3.90
N CYS A 52 -5.99 -8.41 -2.71
CA CYS A 52 -4.85 -8.79 -1.87
C CYS A 52 -4.01 -9.88 -2.54
N VAL A 53 -4.65 -10.86 -3.17
CA VAL A 53 -3.94 -11.90 -3.92
C VAL A 53 -3.20 -11.29 -5.11
N LEU A 54 -3.88 -10.43 -5.87
CA LEU A 54 -3.31 -9.78 -7.06
C LEU A 54 -2.11 -8.89 -6.71
N LEU A 55 -2.21 -8.12 -5.63
CA LEU A 55 -1.19 -7.18 -5.21
C LEU A 55 -0.19 -7.79 -4.21
N HIS A 56 -0.39 -9.03 -3.84
CA HIS A 56 0.44 -9.75 -2.88
C HIS A 56 0.58 -8.95 -1.58
N CYS A 57 -0.55 -8.65 -0.96
CA CYS A 57 -0.61 -7.88 0.28
C CYS A 57 -1.75 -8.39 1.16
N THR A 58 -1.92 -7.78 2.33
CA THR A 58 -3.00 -8.10 3.26
C THR A 58 -4.01 -6.97 3.29
N PRO A 59 -5.24 -7.20 3.79
CA PRO A 59 -6.22 -6.11 3.95
C PRO A 59 -5.70 -4.95 4.79
N ASN A 60 -4.82 -5.25 5.75
CA ASN A 60 -4.20 -4.23 6.58
C ASN A 60 -3.38 -3.24 5.74
N ASP A 61 -2.76 -3.71 4.68
CA ASP A 61 -1.92 -2.88 3.81
C ASP A 61 -2.72 -1.88 2.97
N ILE A 62 -3.97 -2.21 2.64
CA ILE A 62 -4.81 -1.35 1.80
C ILE A 62 -5.67 -0.38 2.60
N LEU A 63 -5.61 -0.44 3.92
CA LEU A 63 -6.36 0.45 4.81
C LEU A 63 -5.47 1.54 5.36
N GLU A 64 -6.07 2.70 5.56
CA GLU A 64 -5.41 3.83 6.21
C GLU A 64 -6.39 4.50 7.17
N TRP A 65 -5.92 4.84 8.36
CA TRP A 65 -6.70 5.63 9.29
C TRP A 65 -6.19 7.08 9.29
N ILE A 66 -7.09 8.01 8.98
CA ILE A 66 -6.80 9.43 8.97
C ILE A 66 -7.47 10.04 10.20
N PRO A 67 -6.68 10.52 11.20
CA PRO A 67 -7.26 11.10 12.41
C PRO A 67 -8.10 12.32 12.10
N ASP A 68 -9.24 12.42 12.80
CA ASP A 68 -10.12 13.59 12.78
C ASP A 68 -9.85 14.42 14.03
N LYS A 69 -10.23 15.69 14.01
CA LYS A 69 -10.12 16.58 15.17
C LYS A 69 -10.86 16.04 16.39
N LYS A 70 -11.89 15.22 16.17
CA LYS A 70 -12.69 14.60 17.22
C LYS A 70 -12.00 13.41 17.90
N ASP A 71 -10.95 12.87 17.32
CA ASP A 71 -10.30 11.65 17.79
C ASP A 71 -9.31 11.89 18.94
N GLY A 72 -9.09 13.14 19.35
CA GLY A 72 -8.20 13.48 20.45
C GLY A 72 -6.76 13.06 20.20
N LYS A 73 -6.12 12.48 21.24
CA LYS A 73 -4.75 12.00 21.12
C LYS A 73 -4.74 10.73 20.29
N SER A 74 -4.29 10.84 19.04
CA SER A 74 -4.27 9.73 18.08
C SER A 74 -3.40 8.54 18.50
N GLU A 75 -2.44 8.76 19.40
CA GLU A 75 -1.50 7.73 19.83
C GLU A 75 -2.17 6.58 20.57
N ASN A 76 -3.29 6.84 21.25
CA ASN A 76 -4.01 5.82 22.02
C ASN A 76 -5.23 5.25 21.28
N HIS A 77 -5.43 5.67 20.03
CA HIS A 77 -6.57 5.17 19.25
C HIS A 77 -6.32 3.75 18.78
N PRO A 78 -7.34 2.86 18.81
CA PRO A 78 -7.17 1.47 18.34
C PRO A 78 -6.65 1.35 16.91
N LEU A 79 -6.95 2.33 16.05
CA LEU A 79 -6.54 2.33 14.64
C LEU A 79 -5.25 3.09 14.37
N SER A 80 -4.54 3.50 15.42
CA SER A 80 -3.32 4.30 15.26
C SER A 80 -2.24 3.58 14.44
N THR A 81 -2.20 2.25 14.48
CA THR A 81 -1.24 1.45 13.70
C THR A 81 -1.51 1.53 12.20
N LEU A 82 -2.68 1.97 11.79
CA LEU A 82 -3.05 2.13 10.38
C LEU A 82 -2.79 3.54 9.85
N ARG A 83 -2.17 4.42 10.64
CA ARG A 83 -1.70 5.70 10.14
C ARG A 83 -0.49 5.48 9.22
N ARG A 84 -0.55 6.07 8.04
CA ARG A 84 0.51 5.93 7.03
C ARG A 84 1.28 7.25 6.93
N THR A 85 2.46 7.28 7.51
CA THR A 85 3.29 8.50 7.58
C THR A 85 4.54 8.31 6.72
N GLY A 86 4.36 8.24 5.41
CA GLY A 86 5.46 8.30 4.46
C GLY A 86 6.49 7.17 4.52
N THR A 87 6.11 5.99 5.03
CA THR A 87 7.04 4.87 5.23
C THR A 87 7.74 4.46 3.92
N VAL A 88 7.00 4.38 2.82
CA VAL A 88 7.57 4.00 1.52
C VAL A 88 8.52 5.07 1.00
N SER A 89 8.16 6.36 1.18
CA SER A 89 9.01 7.48 0.77
C SER A 89 10.32 7.50 1.58
N GLN A 90 10.25 7.19 2.88
CA GLN A 90 11.43 7.11 3.73
C GLN A 90 12.38 6.00 3.26
N LEU A 91 11.84 4.84 2.91
CA LEU A 91 12.65 3.73 2.40
C LEU A 91 13.39 4.13 1.14
N ASN A 92 12.73 4.79 0.19
CA ASN A 92 13.36 5.27 -1.03
C ASN A 92 14.48 6.26 -0.74
N GLN A 93 14.27 7.18 0.20
CA GLN A 93 15.28 8.14 0.61
C GLN A 93 16.51 7.44 1.23
N ILE A 94 16.25 6.45 2.08
CA ILE A 94 17.31 5.67 2.71
C ILE A 94 18.12 4.93 1.63
N LEU A 95 17.45 4.27 0.69
CA LEU A 95 18.12 3.53 -0.38
C LEU A 95 18.93 4.45 -1.28
N ASN A 96 18.44 5.66 -1.55
CA ASN A 96 19.16 6.64 -2.37
C ASN A 96 20.40 7.18 -1.67
N ALA A 97 20.41 7.18 -0.33
CA ALA A 97 21.54 7.67 0.46
C ALA A 97 22.59 6.59 0.73
N VAL A 98 22.29 5.33 0.46
CA VAL A 98 23.21 4.21 0.73
C VAL A 98 24.31 4.19 -0.34
N PRO A 99 25.60 4.03 0.06
CA PRO A 99 26.70 3.87 -0.90
C PRO A 99 26.46 2.66 -1.82
N LEU A 100 26.85 2.79 -3.07
CA LEU A 100 26.61 1.74 -4.08
C LEU A 100 27.18 0.38 -3.68
N ASN A 101 28.33 0.38 -3.02
CA ASN A 101 28.97 -0.87 -2.60
C ASN A 101 28.19 -1.61 -1.51
N LYS A 102 27.29 -0.92 -0.80
CA LYS A 102 26.46 -1.52 0.24
C LYS A 102 25.08 -1.94 -0.28
N LEU A 103 24.68 -1.47 -1.46
CA LEU A 103 23.39 -1.85 -2.04
C LEU A 103 23.29 -3.35 -2.29
N MET A 104 24.39 -3.99 -2.72
CA MET A 104 24.40 -5.44 -2.94
C MET A 104 24.20 -6.22 -1.66
N GLU A 105 24.77 -5.76 -0.55
CA GLU A 105 24.59 -6.38 0.76
C GLU A 105 23.12 -6.29 1.19
N ILE A 106 22.51 -5.12 1.01
CA ILE A 106 21.11 -4.89 1.34
C ILE A 106 20.21 -5.77 0.48
N GLU A 107 20.50 -5.87 -0.82
CA GLU A 107 19.76 -6.73 -1.73
C GLU A 107 19.81 -8.20 -1.28
N THR A 108 20.98 -8.67 -0.88
CA THR A 108 21.16 -10.04 -0.39
C THR A 108 20.35 -10.27 0.89
N MET A 109 20.35 -9.30 1.82
CA MET A 109 19.58 -9.39 3.06
C MET A 109 18.08 -9.46 2.77
N ILE A 110 17.59 -8.66 1.85
CA ILE A 110 16.18 -8.64 1.45
C ILE A 110 15.79 -9.97 0.83
N LYS A 111 16.62 -10.51 -0.07
CA LYS A 111 16.36 -11.81 -0.71
C LYS A 111 16.28 -12.94 0.31
N LYS A 112 17.14 -12.94 1.31
CA LYS A 112 17.11 -13.94 2.38
C LYS A 112 15.80 -13.89 3.17
N GLU A 113 15.31 -12.70 3.46
CA GLU A 113 14.04 -12.54 4.18
C GLU A 113 12.85 -13.02 3.35
N LEU A 114 12.90 -12.83 2.02
CA LEU A 114 11.84 -13.29 1.13
C LEU A 114 11.83 -14.80 0.95
N GLU A 115 12.99 -15.47 1.12
CA GLU A 115 13.11 -16.94 0.98
C GLU A 115 12.66 -17.68 2.24
N LYS A 116 12.42 -16.99 3.33
CA LYS A 116 11.86 -17.59 4.56
C LYS A 116 10.32 -17.75 4.41
#